data_ede5e17226345d64c1fa0e8041af401e
#
_entry.id   ede5e17226345d64c1fa0e8041af401e
#
_cell.length_a   1.000
_cell.length_b   1.000
_cell.length_c   1.000
_cell.angle_alpha   90.00
_cell.angle_beta   90.00
_cell.angle_gamma   90.00
#
_symmetry.space_group_name_H-M   'P 1'
#
loop_
_entity.id
_entity.type
_entity.pdbx_description
1 polymer ?
#
loop_
_entity_poly.entity_id
_entity_poly.type
_entity_poly.pdbx_seq_one_letter_code
_entity_poly.pdbx_strand_id
1 'polypeptide(L)'
;MTLILVVICLAVFSMAELHAQIVYVDVLTAPAMRTYANTIKRQQEKTNENLSAIHKGQVLINSQLEVANNLQQKVVRGLTEVSKTVRNAVTIKRIYETSQDIILEVAETTRLAAENPQYVIFAHESASVFKTRALGLALEITHVLEGGETNMMDAGERQKLLNHIYDEIRLIYGAAFGMKHSIKWAVRRGFWNSLFPFSGWVNQDVRIMNEIISNAKTL
;
A
#
# COMPACT_ATOMS: atom_id res chain seq x y z
N MET A 1 84.39 5.75 9.99
CA MET A 1 83.99 4.34 9.87
C MET A 1 82.85 4.01 10.87
N THR A 2 82.95 4.46 12.10
CA THR A 2 81.95 4.22 13.19
C THR A 2 80.60 4.84 12.91
N LEU A 3 80.56 6.03 12.34
CA LEU A 3 79.23 6.76 12.06
C LEU A 3 78.38 6.05 10.99
N ILE A 4 79.05 5.46 9.97
CA ILE A 4 78.38 4.72 8.88
C ILE A 4 77.80 3.40 9.42
N LEU A 5 78.47 2.76 10.35
CA LEU A 5 78.02 1.51 10.97
C LEU A 5 76.79 1.72 11.87
N VAL A 6 76.72 2.87 12.56
CA VAL A 6 75.54 3.27 13.37
C VAL A 6 74.36 3.56 12.51
N VAL A 7 74.52 4.25 11.35
CA VAL A 7 73.41 4.55 10.41
C VAL A 7 72.85 3.27 9.77
N ILE A 8 73.73 2.32 9.43
CA ILE A 8 73.35 1.01 8.89
C ILE A 8 72.58 0.18 9.94
N CYS A 9 73.00 0.17 11.19
CA CYS A 9 72.27 -0.50 12.28
C CYS A 9 70.91 0.12 12.52
N LEU A 10 70.78 1.47 12.50
CA LEU A 10 69.47 2.16 12.63
C LEU A 10 68.54 1.87 11.46
N ALA A 11 69.07 1.80 10.24
CA ALA A 11 68.27 1.47 9.05
C ALA A 11 67.77 0.00 9.06
N VAL A 12 68.61 -0.95 9.56
CA VAL A 12 68.18 -2.35 9.69
C VAL A 12 67.13 -2.51 10.81
N PHE A 13 67.28 -1.75 11.91
CA PHE A 13 66.28 -1.79 13.00
C PHE A 13 64.92 -1.22 12.61
N SER A 14 64.89 -0.17 11.77
CA SER A 14 63.63 0.39 11.26
C SER A 14 62.94 -0.51 10.24
N MET A 15 63.66 -1.45 9.59
CA MET A 15 63.04 -2.42 8.67
C MET A 15 62.42 -3.62 9.39
N ALA A 16 62.78 -3.87 10.65
CA ALA A 16 62.25 -5.00 11.43
C ALA A 16 60.82 -4.79 11.96
N GLU A 17 60.34 -3.52 12.02
CA GLU A 17 58.99 -3.23 12.52
C GLU A 17 57.87 -3.34 11.45
N LEU A 18 58.20 -3.56 10.17
CA LEU A 18 57.25 -3.60 9.06
C LEU A 18 56.58 -4.96 8.86
N HIS A 19 56.86 -5.96 9.68
CA HIS A 19 56.29 -7.31 9.52
C HIS A 19 55.30 -7.73 10.62
N ALA A 20 54.84 -6.83 11.46
CA ALA A 20 53.91 -7.14 12.56
C ALA A 20 52.45 -6.90 12.25
N GLN A 21 52.03 -6.86 10.99
CA GLN A 21 50.60 -7.05 10.65
C GLN A 21 50.35 -8.55 10.47
N ILE A 22 50.32 -9.27 11.58
CA ILE A 22 49.70 -10.59 11.61
C ILE A 22 48.22 -10.35 11.39
N VAL A 23 47.74 -10.61 10.16
CA VAL A 23 46.30 -10.72 9.89
C VAL A 23 45.84 -11.96 10.67
N TYR A 24 45.38 -11.71 11.90
CA TYR A 24 44.78 -12.75 12.72
C TYR A 24 43.42 -13.06 12.09
N VAL A 25 43.40 -13.98 11.14
CA VAL A 25 42.16 -14.54 10.61
C VAL A 25 41.61 -15.46 11.68
N ASP A 26 40.77 -14.94 12.54
CA ASP A 26 40.02 -15.74 13.48
C ASP A 26 39.06 -16.66 12.69
N VAL A 27 39.45 -17.93 12.60
CA VAL A 27 38.78 -18.97 11.83
C VAL A 27 37.33 -19.18 12.37
N LEU A 28 37.03 -18.78 13.61
CA LEU A 28 35.73 -18.91 14.24
C LEU A 28 34.81 -17.71 13.95
N THR A 29 35.38 -16.50 13.88
CA THR A 29 34.56 -15.29 13.60
C THR A 29 34.28 -15.10 12.13
N ALA A 30 35.11 -15.55 11.21
CA ALA A 30 34.91 -15.41 9.78
C ALA A 30 33.60 -16.06 9.27
N PRO A 31 33.21 -17.30 9.68
CA PRO A 31 31.94 -17.89 9.33
C PRO A 31 30.74 -17.13 9.95
N ALA A 32 30.86 -16.69 11.22
CA ALA A 32 29.86 -15.93 11.90
C ALA A 32 29.59 -14.57 11.22
N MET A 33 30.67 -13.86 10.83
CA MET A 33 30.58 -12.61 10.07
C MET A 33 29.94 -12.80 8.69
N ARG A 34 30.24 -13.89 7.97
CA ARG A 34 29.55 -14.22 6.70
C ARG A 34 28.07 -14.47 6.89
N THR A 35 27.71 -15.23 7.92
CA THR A 35 26.28 -15.48 8.25
C THR A 35 25.57 -14.19 8.60
N TYR A 36 26.20 -13.33 9.39
CA TYR A 36 25.68 -12.02 9.75
C TYR A 36 25.51 -11.10 8.53
N ALA A 37 26.55 -11.02 7.67
CA ALA A 37 26.49 -10.24 6.43
C ALA A 37 25.38 -10.75 5.49
N ASN A 38 25.21 -12.06 5.35
CA ASN A 38 24.13 -12.65 4.55
C ASN A 38 22.75 -12.34 5.15
N THR A 39 22.63 -12.33 6.47
CA THR A 39 21.39 -11.98 7.16
C THR A 39 21.04 -10.51 6.92
N ILE A 40 22.02 -9.61 7.07
CA ILE A 40 21.84 -8.17 6.77
C ILE A 40 21.44 -7.99 5.31
N LYS A 41 22.12 -8.65 4.37
CA LYS A 41 21.81 -8.55 2.94
C LYS A 41 20.36 -8.98 2.66
N ARG A 42 19.91 -10.12 3.20
CA ARG A 42 18.53 -10.59 3.07
C ARG A 42 17.52 -9.60 3.69
N GLN A 43 17.86 -9.00 4.85
CA GLN A 43 17.00 -7.99 5.47
C GLN A 43 16.91 -6.72 4.62
N GLN A 44 18.04 -6.28 4.02
CA GLN A 44 18.06 -5.14 3.11
C GLN A 44 17.24 -5.40 1.84
N GLU A 45 17.38 -6.58 1.22
CA GLU A 45 16.59 -6.99 0.07
C GLU A 45 15.10 -6.95 0.40
N LYS A 46 14.69 -7.55 1.52
CA LYS A 46 13.30 -7.54 1.98
C LYS A 46 12.79 -6.13 2.31
N THR A 47 13.64 -5.28 2.87
CA THR A 47 13.30 -3.87 3.13
C THR A 47 13.08 -3.11 1.84
N ASN A 48 13.94 -3.32 0.83
CA ASN A 48 13.80 -2.69 -0.49
C ASN A 48 12.52 -3.15 -1.21
N GLU A 49 12.18 -4.43 -1.12
CA GLU A 49 10.92 -4.97 -1.66
C GLU A 49 9.71 -4.29 -1.00
N ASN A 50 9.71 -4.17 0.32
CA ASN A 50 8.65 -3.50 1.08
C ASN A 50 8.54 -2.01 0.73
N LEU A 51 9.66 -1.30 0.61
CA LEU A 51 9.68 0.10 0.19
C LEU A 51 9.14 0.26 -1.24
N SER A 52 9.49 -0.64 -2.15
CA SER A 52 8.94 -0.67 -3.51
C SER A 52 7.43 -0.88 -3.51
N ALA A 53 6.92 -1.82 -2.69
CA ALA A 53 5.49 -2.08 -2.56
C ALA A 53 4.74 -0.87 -1.98
N ILE A 54 5.29 -0.21 -0.96
CA ILE A 54 4.74 1.02 -0.38
C ILE A 54 4.70 2.13 -1.42
N HIS A 55 5.79 2.34 -2.16
CA HIS A 55 5.85 3.35 -3.21
C HIS A 55 4.80 3.11 -4.31
N LYS A 56 4.69 1.88 -4.82
CA LYS A 56 3.67 1.50 -5.79
C LYS A 56 2.25 1.75 -5.25
N GLY A 57 2.03 1.40 -3.99
CA GLY A 57 0.76 1.66 -3.32
C GLY A 57 0.43 3.15 -3.22
N GLN A 58 1.40 3.98 -2.86
CA GLN A 58 1.23 5.44 -2.82
C GLN A 58 0.89 6.04 -4.19
N VAL A 59 1.63 5.64 -5.24
CA VAL A 59 1.34 6.08 -6.62
C VAL A 59 -0.08 5.69 -7.02
N LEU A 60 -0.49 4.46 -6.71
CA LEU A 60 -1.85 4.00 -6.97
C LEU A 60 -2.89 4.85 -6.22
N ILE A 61 -2.74 5.07 -4.91
CA ILE A 61 -3.69 5.86 -4.10
C ILE A 61 -3.74 7.32 -4.58
N ASN A 62 -2.59 7.93 -4.85
CA ASN A 62 -2.55 9.32 -5.31
C ASN A 62 -3.27 9.51 -6.66
N SER A 63 -3.22 8.52 -7.55
CA SER A 63 -3.94 8.58 -8.83
C SER A 63 -5.47 8.44 -8.68
N GLN A 64 -5.98 7.95 -7.54
CA GLN A 64 -7.42 7.71 -7.37
C GLN A 64 -8.22 9.00 -7.30
N LEU A 65 -7.65 10.09 -6.79
CA LEU A 65 -8.36 11.37 -6.71
C LEU A 65 -8.65 11.94 -8.11
N GLU A 66 -7.71 11.80 -9.04
CA GLU A 66 -7.91 12.16 -10.44
C GLU A 66 -9.00 11.29 -11.09
N VAL A 67 -8.94 9.98 -10.85
CA VAL A 67 -9.96 9.03 -11.34
C VAL A 67 -11.34 9.36 -10.78
N ALA A 68 -11.45 9.69 -9.49
CA ALA A 68 -12.71 10.08 -8.85
C ALA A 68 -13.28 11.37 -9.44
N ASN A 69 -12.45 12.39 -9.65
CA ASN A 69 -12.86 13.65 -10.25
C ASN A 69 -13.30 13.47 -11.71
N ASN A 70 -12.58 12.66 -12.49
CA ASN A 70 -12.95 12.34 -13.87
C ASN A 70 -14.32 11.62 -13.91
N LEU A 71 -14.50 10.58 -13.08
CA LEU A 71 -15.75 9.87 -12.96
C LEU A 71 -16.91 10.84 -12.63
N GLN A 72 -16.72 11.71 -11.63
CA GLN A 72 -17.75 12.69 -11.25
C GLN A 72 -18.13 13.60 -12.41
N GLN A 73 -17.15 14.14 -13.13
CA GLN A 73 -17.42 14.99 -14.31
C GLN A 73 -18.23 14.24 -15.37
N LYS A 74 -17.90 12.97 -15.65
CA LYS A 74 -18.64 12.14 -16.60
C LYS A 74 -20.05 11.84 -16.11
N VAL A 75 -20.20 11.52 -14.81
CA VAL A 75 -21.51 11.29 -14.18
C VAL A 75 -22.39 12.53 -14.27
N VAL A 76 -21.88 13.71 -13.87
CA VAL A 76 -22.63 14.97 -13.93
C VAL A 76 -23.07 15.27 -15.35
N ARG A 77 -22.17 15.11 -16.33
CA ARG A 77 -22.48 15.31 -17.75
C ARG A 77 -23.55 14.33 -18.23
N GLY A 78 -23.40 13.03 -17.91
CA GLY A 78 -24.39 12.00 -18.26
C GLY A 78 -25.76 12.27 -17.64
N LEU A 79 -25.79 12.62 -16.36
CA LEU A 79 -27.04 12.96 -15.66
C LEU A 79 -27.71 14.19 -16.27
N THR A 80 -26.95 15.20 -16.69
CA THR A 80 -27.50 16.41 -17.32
C THR A 80 -28.19 16.07 -18.64
N GLU A 81 -27.58 15.21 -19.47
CA GLU A 81 -28.18 14.80 -20.73
C GLU A 81 -29.43 13.93 -20.54
N VAL A 82 -29.37 12.96 -19.64
CA VAL A 82 -30.49 12.06 -19.35
C VAL A 82 -31.62 12.77 -18.63
N SER A 83 -31.35 13.75 -17.74
CA SER A 83 -32.36 14.46 -16.94
C SER A 83 -33.31 15.33 -17.76
N LYS A 84 -32.94 15.74 -18.97
CA LYS A 84 -33.77 16.50 -19.87
C LYS A 84 -35.10 15.79 -20.21
N THR A 85 -35.11 14.47 -20.03
CA THR A 85 -36.23 13.61 -20.48
C THR A 85 -36.75 12.63 -19.43
N VAL A 86 -36.12 12.50 -18.28
CA VAL A 86 -36.50 11.55 -17.23
C VAL A 86 -37.00 12.28 -15.97
N ARG A 87 -38.17 11.88 -15.47
CA ARG A 87 -38.81 12.46 -14.26
C ARG A 87 -38.26 11.89 -12.94
N ASN A 88 -37.20 11.05 -12.96
CA ASN A 88 -36.68 10.41 -11.75
C ASN A 88 -35.61 11.25 -11.03
N ALA A 89 -36.05 12.43 -10.54
CA ALA A 89 -35.17 13.36 -9.82
C ALA A 89 -34.50 12.73 -8.57
N VAL A 90 -35.14 11.72 -7.94
CA VAL A 90 -34.63 11.07 -6.73
C VAL A 90 -33.40 10.23 -7.06
N THR A 91 -33.44 9.40 -8.11
CA THR A 91 -32.28 8.58 -8.52
C THR A 91 -31.12 9.47 -8.98
N ILE A 92 -31.43 10.51 -9.78
CA ILE A 92 -30.42 11.47 -10.24
C ILE A 92 -29.73 12.15 -9.06
N LYS A 93 -30.49 12.62 -8.07
CA LYS A 93 -29.96 13.22 -6.84
C LYS A 93 -29.06 12.25 -6.08
N ARG A 94 -29.49 11.00 -5.90
CA ARG A 94 -28.70 9.97 -5.20
C ARG A 94 -27.39 9.67 -5.91
N ILE A 95 -27.39 9.53 -7.23
CA ILE A 95 -26.17 9.31 -8.02
C ILE A 95 -25.19 10.47 -7.81
N TYR A 96 -25.71 11.72 -7.90
CA TYR A 96 -24.89 12.91 -7.70
C TYR A 96 -24.30 12.96 -6.29
N GLU A 97 -25.10 12.80 -5.25
CA GLU A 97 -24.67 12.83 -3.85
C GLU A 97 -23.61 11.72 -3.59
N THR A 98 -23.88 10.49 -4.02
CA THR A 98 -22.92 9.39 -3.85
C THR A 98 -21.61 9.66 -4.62
N SER A 99 -21.67 10.31 -5.79
CA SER A 99 -20.44 10.67 -6.53
C SER A 99 -19.61 11.73 -5.80
N GLN A 100 -20.24 12.66 -5.08
CA GLN A 100 -19.55 13.60 -4.20
C GLN A 100 -18.91 12.88 -3.00
N ASP A 101 -19.64 11.96 -2.38
CA ASP A 101 -19.13 11.17 -1.26
C ASP A 101 -17.89 10.35 -1.67
N ILE A 102 -17.85 9.80 -2.89
CA ILE A 102 -16.67 9.12 -3.43
C ILE A 102 -15.44 10.02 -3.40
N ILE A 103 -15.56 11.28 -3.84
CA ILE A 103 -14.43 12.23 -3.83
C ILE A 103 -13.96 12.48 -2.40
N LEU A 104 -14.89 12.68 -1.46
CA LEU A 104 -14.54 12.89 -0.05
C LEU A 104 -13.82 11.67 0.55
N GLU A 105 -14.30 10.47 0.27
CA GLU A 105 -13.68 9.23 0.73
C GLU A 105 -12.26 9.04 0.14
N VAL A 106 -12.09 9.32 -1.15
CA VAL A 106 -10.79 9.22 -1.83
C VAL A 106 -9.83 10.30 -1.33
N ALA A 107 -10.29 11.54 -1.15
CA ALA A 107 -9.47 12.64 -0.62
C ALA A 107 -8.96 12.31 0.80
N GLU A 108 -9.84 11.80 1.67
CA GLU A 108 -9.45 11.37 3.01
C GLU A 108 -8.50 10.17 2.98
N THR A 109 -8.70 9.23 2.04
CA THR A 109 -7.78 8.10 1.82
C THR A 109 -6.40 8.59 1.42
N THR A 110 -6.32 9.55 0.50
CA THR A 110 -5.06 10.15 0.04
C THR A 110 -4.33 10.85 1.19
N ARG A 111 -5.06 11.60 2.03
CA ARG A 111 -4.51 12.23 3.23
C ARG A 111 -3.94 11.20 4.21
N LEU A 112 -4.71 10.16 4.54
CA LEU A 112 -4.27 9.09 5.43
C LEU A 112 -3.06 8.33 4.89
N ALA A 113 -3.01 8.10 3.57
CA ALA A 113 -1.90 7.46 2.89
C ALA A 113 -0.61 8.31 2.94
N ALA A 114 -0.74 9.64 2.84
CA ALA A 114 0.38 10.55 2.96
C ALA A 114 0.95 10.59 4.39
N GLU A 115 0.07 10.58 5.40
CA GLU A 115 0.47 10.55 6.81
C GLU A 115 1.03 9.19 7.25
N ASN A 116 0.60 8.11 6.62
CA ASN A 116 0.89 6.74 7.04
C ASN A 116 1.28 5.84 5.86
N PRO A 117 2.37 6.13 5.15
CA PRO A 117 2.72 5.46 3.89
C PRO A 117 2.91 3.95 4.01
N GLN A 118 3.36 3.46 5.16
CA GLN A 118 3.57 2.03 5.43
C GLN A 118 2.27 1.22 5.45
N TYR A 119 1.11 1.86 5.67
CA TYR A 119 -0.18 1.18 5.72
C TYR A 119 -0.93 1.15 4.38
N VAL A 120 -0.40 1.79 3.36
CA VAL A 120 -1.02 1.87 2.01
C VAL A 120 -1.19 0.49 1.38
N ILE A 121 -0.30 -0.46 1.71
CA ILE A 121 -0.37 -1.83 1.20
C ILE A 121 -1.71 -2.52 1.51
N PHE A 122 -2.34 -2.17 2.65
CA PHE A 122 -3.63 -2.74 3.06
C PHE A 122 -4.82 -2.21 2.26
N ALA A 123 -4.67 -1.08 1.58
CA ALA A 123 -5.69 -0.50 0.72
C ALA A 123 -5.54 -0.89 -0.76
N HIS A 124 -4.47 -1.61 -1.13
CA HIS A 124 -4.11 -1.88 -2.53
C HIS A 124 -5.22 -2.57 -3.32
N GLU A 125 -5.83 -3.61 -2.75
CA GLU A 125 -6.91 -4.36 -3.42
C GLU A 125 -8.14 -3.48 -3.65
N SER A 126 -8.61 -2.79 -2.61
CA SER A 126 -9.74 -1.86 -2.73
C SER A 126 -9.45 -0.73 -3.73
N ALA A 127 -8.21 -0.22 -3.78
CA ALA A 127 -7.78 0.80 -4.73
C ALA A 127 -7.79 0.28 -6.18
N SER A 128 -7.38 -0.96 -6.39
CA SER A 128 -7.44 -1.61 -7.71
C SER A 128 -8.88 -1.79 -8.19
N VAL A 129 -9.75 -2.28 -7.33
CA VAL A 129 -11.18 -2.44 -7.62
C VAL A 129 -11.82 -1.08 -7.91
N PHE A 130 -11.55 -0.06 -7.08
CA PHE A 130 -12.03 1.30 -7.30
C PHE A 130 -11.64 1.81 -8.67
N LYS A 131 -10.34 1.75 -9.00
CA LYS A 131 -9.82 2.26 -10.29
C LYS A 131 -10.48 1.57 -11.47
N THR A 132 -10.54 0.24 -11.45
CA THR A 132 -11.10 -0.54 -12.56
C THR A 132 -12.57 -0.20 -12.80
N ARG A 133 -13.39 -0.16 -11.74
CA ARG A 133 -14.81 0.16 -11.84
C ARG A 133 -15.06 1.61 -12.22
N ALA A 134 -14.33 2.55 -11.60
CA ALA A 134 -14.50 3.98 -11.88
C ALA A 134 -14.15 4.34 -13.33
N LEU A 135 -13.05 3.78 -13.84
CA LEU A 135 -12.67 3.96 -15.25
C LEU A 135 -13.66 3.27 -16.20
N GLY A 136 -14.11 2.06 -15.85
CA GLY A 136 -15.10 1.33 -16.63
C GLY A 136 -16.40 2.12 -16.77
N LEU A 137 -16.96 2.58 -15.66
CA LEU A 137 -18.19 3.39 -15.67
C LEU A 137 -18.00 4.73 -16.41
N ALA A 138 -16.85 5.39 -16.23
CA ALA A 138 -16.57 6.64 -16.93
C ALA A 138 -16.49 6.45 -18.46
N LEU A 139 -15.92 5.34 -18.92
CA LEU A 139 -15.90 4.99 -20.36
C LEU A 139 -17.30 4.64 -20.87
N GLU A 140 -18.08 3.87 -20.13
CA GLU A 140 -19.45 3.50 -20.49
C GLU A 140 -20.33 4.76 -20.64
N ILE A 141 -20.31 5.66 -19.67
CA ILE A 141 -21.04 6.93 -19.76
C ILE A 141 -20.58 7.74 -20.97
N THR A 142 -19.28 7.78 -21.23
CA THR A 142 -18.74 8.51 -22.40
C THR A 142 -19.25 7.91 -23.69
N HIS A 143 -19.24 6.59 -23.83
CA HIS A 143 -19.71 5.89 -25.04
C HIS A 143 -21.19 6.16 -25.29
N VAL A 144 -22.03 6.10 -24.25
CA VAL A 144 -23.46 6.40 -24.35
C VAL A 144 -23.69 7.85 -24.79
N LEU A 145 -22.91 8.80 -24.27
CA LEU A 145 -23.03 10.23 -24.60
C LEU A 145 -22.55 10.55 -26.04
N GLU A 146 -21.41 9.98 -26.42
CA GLU A 146 -20.78 10.26 -27.72
C GLU A 146 -21.45 9.48 -28.86
N GLY A 147 -21.98 8.30 -28.59
CA GLY A 147 -22.72 7.48 -29.55
C GLY A 147 -24.07 8.05 -29.97
N GLY A 148 -24.54 9.11 -29.30
CA GLY A 148 -25.86 9.68 -29.57
C GLY A 148 -27.03 8.77 -29.17
N GLU A 149 -26.74 7.66 -28.49
CA GLU A 149 -27.73 6.66 -28.07
C GLU A 149 -28.79 7.24 -27.16
N THR A 150 -28.42 8.24 -26.34
CA THR A 150 -29.38 8.91 -25.44
C THR A 150 -30.56 9.57 -26.16
N ASN A 151 -30.38 9.99 -27.40
CA ASN A 151 -31.45 10.58 -28.22
C ASN A 151 -32.41 9.52 -28.79
N MET A 152 -31.94 8.26 -28.91
CA MET A 152 -32.70 7.14 -29.45
C MET A 152 -33.36 6.26 -28.37
N MET A 153 -32.90 6.36 -27.13
CA MET A 153 -33.40 5.60 -26.00
C MET A 153 -34.86 6.02 -25.64
N ASP A 154 -35.67 5.05 -25.39
CA ASP A 154 -37.00 5.28 -24.79
C ASP A 154 -36.87 5.59 -23.28
N ALA A 155 -38.00 5.95 -22.64
CA ALA A 155 -38.02 6.27 -21.22
C ALA A 155 -37.63 5.08 -20.31
N GLY A 156 -37.93 3.86 -20.73
CA GLY A 156 -37.60 2.63 -20.00
C GLY A 156 -36.12 2.30 -20.07
N GLU A 157 -35.53 2.48 -21.22
CA GLU A 157 -34.09 2.26 -21.43
C GLU A 157 -33.27 3.27 -20.63
N ARG A 158 -33.65 4.52 -20.62
CA ARG A 158 -33.02 5.56 -19.79
C ARG A 158 -33.13 5.27 -18.30
N GLN A 159 -34.26 4.75 -17.85
CA GLN A 159 -34.43 4.34 -16.45
C GLN A 159 -33.51 3.17 -16.10
N LYS A 160 -33.36 2.18 -17.00
CA LYS A 160 -32.42 1.08 -16.82
C LYS A 160 -30.98 1.57 -16.73
N LEU A 161 -30.58 2.49 -17.60
CA LEU A 161 -29.25 3.12 -17.58
C LEU A 161 -29.01 3.86 -16.25
N LEU A 162 -29.95 4.66 -15.79
CA LEU A 162 -29.84 5.36 -14.50
C LEU A 162 -29.70 4.40 -13.32
N ASN A 163 -30.46 3.31 -13.31
CA ASN A 163 -30.37 2.30 -12.27
C ASN A 163 -29.02 1.59 -12.31
N HIS A 164 -28.50 1.25 -13.51
CA HIS A 164 -27.17 0.67 -13.68
C HIS A 164 -26.07 1.60 -13.18
N ILE A 165 -26.09 2.88 -13.58
CA ILE A 165 -25.15 3.90 -13.08
C ILE A 165 -25.23 4.00 -11.55
N TYR A 166 -26.44 3.99 -10.98
CA TYR A 166 -26.61 4.05 -9.54
C TYR A 166 -26.00 2.86 -8.80
N ASP A 167 -26.20 1.66 -9.32
CA ASP A 167 -25.65 0.44 -8.73
C ASP A 167 -24.13 0.41 -8.82
N GLU A 168 -23.55 0.77 -9.98
CA GLU A 168 -22.09 0.84 -10.15
C GLU A 168 -21.47 1.93 -9.25
N ILE A 169 -22.07 3.10 -9.14
CA ILE A 169 -21.60 4.18 -8.23
C ILE A 169 -21.59 3.71 -6.77
N ARG A 170 -22.56 2.93 -6.34
CA ARG A 170 -22.58 2.36 -4.98
C ARG A 170 -21.44 1.36 -4.75
N LEU A 171 -21.13 0.53 -5.76
CA LEU A 171 -20.00 -0.39 -5.68
C LEU A 171 -18.67 0.37 -5.65
N ILE A 172 -18.53 1.42 -6.44
CA ILE A 172 -17.35 2.30 -6.45
C ILE A 172 -17.21 3.02 -5.10
N TYR A 173 -18.30 3.51 -4.53
CA TYR A 173 -18.30 4.09 -3.18
C TYR A 173 -17.86 3.07 -2.13
N GLY A 174 -18.36 1.83 -2.20
CA GLY A 174 -17.93 0.75 -1.31
C GLY A 174 -16.42 0.49 -1.40
N ALA A 175 -15.84 0.52 -2.59
CA ALA A 175 -14.41 0.37 -2.78
C ALA A 175 -13.62 1.58 -2.24
N ALA A 176 -14.09 2.81 -2.45
CA ALA A 176 -13.50 4.04 -1.88
C ALA A 176 -13.53 4.01 -0.35
N PHE A 177 -14.66 3.66 0.24
CA PHE A 177 -14.80 3.46 1.69
C PHE A 177 -13.87 2.36 2.20
N GLY A 178 -13.76 1.24 1.47
CA GLY A 178 -12.86 0.13 1.79
C GLY A 178 -11.40 0.56 1.85
N MET A 179 -10.92 1.38 0.91
CA MET A 179 -9.57 1.94 0.92
C MET A 179 -9.29 2.70 2.22
N LYS A 180 -10.15 3.68 2.54
CA LYS A 180 -10.04 4.48 3.76
C LYS A 180 -10.06 3.61 5.02
N HIS A 181 -10.99 2.69 5.07
CA HIS A 181 -11.19 1.83 6.23
C HIS A 181 -9.99 0.91 6.48
N SER A 182 -9.43 0.33 5.42
CA SER A 182 -8.25 -0.53 5.50
C SER A 182 -7.04 0.20 6.11
N ILE A 183 -6.77 1.43 5.66
CA ILE A 183 -5.69 2.25 6.24
C ILE A 183 -5.99 2.60 7.70
N LYS A 184 -7.20 3.09 8.01
CA LYS A 184 -7.59 3.43 9.39
C LYS A 184 -7.47 2.26 10.36
N TRP A 185 -7.88 1.07 9.92
CA TRP A 185 -7.76 -0.15 10.72
C TRP A 185 -6.31 -0.54 10.96
N ALA A 186 -5.48 -0.48 9.91
CA ALA A 186 -4.07 -0.78 10.00
C ALA A 186 -3.33 0.20 10.94
N VAL A 187 -3.66 1.48 10.87
CA VAL A 187 -3.12 2.50 11.80
C VAL A 187 -3.51 2.19 13.25
N ARG A 188 -4.78 1.86 13.52
CA ARG A 188 -5.26 1.57 14.88
C ARG A 188 -4.64 0.31 15.49
N ARG A 189 -4.44 -0.74 14.67
CA ARG A 189 -3.88 -2.02 15.12
C ARG A 189 -2.36 -2.02 15.19
N GLY A 190 -1.71 -1.11 14.49
CA GLY A 190 -0.28 -1.13 14.25
C GLY A 190 0.11 -2.10 13.14
N PHE A 191 1.26 -1.85 12.53
CA PHE A 191 1.70 -2.57 11.33
C PHE A 191 1.79 -4.09 11.55
N TRP A 192 2.44 -4.52 12.62
CA TRP A 192 2.65 -5.94 12.93
C TRP A 192 1.36 -6.71 13.21
N ASN A 193 0.45 -6.11 13.99
CA ASN A 193 -0.83 -6.73 14.29
C ASN A 193 -1.77 -6.77 13.07
N SER A 194 -1.56 -5.88 12.10
CA SER A 194 -2.33 -5.88 10.85
C SER A 194 -1.85 -6.96 9.87
N LEU A 195 -0.54 -7.29 9.89
CA LEU A 195 0.02 -8.40 9.11
C LEU A 195 -0.31 -9.78 9.70
N PHE A 196 -0.39 -9.86 11.04
CA PHE A 196 -0.63 -11.11 11.77
C PHE A 196 -1.82 -10.94 12.73
N PRO A 197 -3.06 -10.90 12.22
CA PRO A 197 -4.25 -10.67 13.05
C PRO A 197 -4.46 -11.72 14.12
N PHE A 198 -3.87 -12.92 13.95
CA PHE A 198 -3.95 -14.04 14.90
C PHE A 198 -2.73 -14.18 15.83
N SER A 199 -1.77 -13.25 15.79
CA SER A 199 -0.56 -13.32 16.62
C SER A 199 -0.87 -13.34 18.14
N GLY A 200 -1.95 -12.71 18.55
CA GLY A 200 -2.43 -12.76 19.92
C GLY A 200 -2.91 -14.16 20.38
N TRP A 201 -3.44 -14.97 19.46
CA TRP A 201 -3.90 -16.33 19.73
C TRP A 201 -2.73 -17.30 19.84
N VAL A 202 -1.74 -17.20 18.97
CA VAL A 202 -0.53 -18.04 18.98
C VAL A 202 0.25 -17.83 20.29
N ASN A 203 0.39 -16.60 20.76
CA ASN A 203 1.05 -16.30 22.04
C ASN A 203 0.24 -16.75 23.25
N GLN A 204 -1.07 -16.83 23.13
CA GLN A 204 -1.95 -17.30 24.20
C GLN A 204 -1.80 -18.81 24.40
N ASP A 205 -1.75 -19.58 23.33
CA ASP A 205 -1.54 -21.03 23.37
C ASP A 205 -0.16 -21.40 23.93
N VAL A 206 0.90 -20.69 23.55
CA VAL A 206 2.25 -20.87 24.11
C VAL A 206 2.28 -20.53 25.61
N ARG A 207 1.57 -19.50 26.04
CA ARG A 207 1.49 -19.11 27.45
C ARG A 207 0.75 -20.16 28.27
N ILE A 208 -0.39 -20.65 27.79
CA ILE A 208 -1.17 -21.72 28.42
C ILE A 208 -0.34 -23.01 28.53
N MET A 209 0.36 -23.38 27.45
CA MET A 209 1.23 -24.55 27.43
C MET A 209 2.40 -24.43 28.44
N ASN A 210 3.03 -23.27 28.50
CA ASN A 210 4.10 -23.02 29.50
C ASN A 210 3.57 -23.05 30.95
N GLU A 211 2.35 -22.57 31.17
CA GLU A 211 1.68 -22.61 32.50
C GLU A 211 1.35 -24.05 32.89
N ILE A 212 0.86 -24.88 31.98
CA ILE A 212 0.60 -26.31 32.19
C ILE A 212 1.92 -27.04 32.52
N ILE A 213 3.00 -26.80 31.73
CA ILE A 213 4.33 -27.40 31.96
C ILE A 213 4.92 -26.97 33.32
N SER A 214 4.76 -25.70 33.69
CA SER A 214 5.21 -25.18 34.97
C SER A 214 4.48 -25.85 36.12
N ASN A 215 3.16 -25.98 36.05
CA ASN A 215 2.35 -26.63 37.09
C ASN A 215 2.61 -28.14 37.20
N ALA A 216 2.93 -28.82 36.08
CA ALA A 216 3.28 -30.22 36.05
C ALA A 216 4.68 -30.53 36.67
N LYS A 217 5.56 -29.55 36.75
CA LYS A 217 6.89 -29.67 37.36
C LYS A 217 6.86 -29.42 38.90
N THR A 218 5.77 -28.92 39.42
CA THR A 218 5.59 -28.62 40.86
C THR A 218 4.78 -29.67 41.60
N LEU A 219 4.34 -30.73 40.92
CA LEU A 219 3.76 -31.97 41.43
C LEU A 219 4.78 -33.08 41.46
#